data_eb838c106928f1b3599350804456cf8c
#
_entry.id   eb838c106928f1b3599350804456cf8c
#
_cell.length_a   1.000
_cell.length_b   1.000
_cell.length_c   1.000
_cell.angle_alpha   90.00
_cell.angle_beta   90.00
_cell.angle_gamma   90.00
#
_symmetry.space_group_name_H-M   'P 1'
#
loop_
_entity.id
_entity.type
_entity.pdbx_description
1 polymer ?
#
loop_
_entity_poly.entity_id
_entity_poly.type
_entity_poly.pdbx_seq_one_letter_code
_entity_poly.pdbx_strand_id
1 'polypeptide(L)'
;AVVAACAKQKGCELPKMRAAYERLLKAGPQEGDGDPDSEDEDPIDEGDLATAGVPQSADAASLLSEEGQLFVRMVQFNPAVQAGIRRWLTDMRLSLMDSYENYRYMQHLMSPAFKRHGLPEALLFGIMAKESNGKVHAGSRAGAVGPLQFMPATGRRFGLGNDGTGFDTRYDPRASADAAAQYL
;
A
#
# COMPACT_ATOMS: atom_id res chain seq x y z
N ALA A 1 21.01 9.72 -16.53
CA ALA A 1 21.46 10.50 -15.36
C ALA A 1 22.24 9.62 -14.37
N VAL A 2 21.74 8.45 -13.96
CA VAL A 2 22.35 7.54 -12.96
C VAL A 2 23.70 6.99 -13.42
N VAL A 3 23.82 6.56 -14.69
CA VAL A 3 25.06 6.03 -15.29
C VAL A 3 26.16 7.10 -15.31
N ALA A 4 25.79 8.35 -15.60
CA ALA A 4 26.75 9.46 -15.62
C ALA A 4 27.22 9.88 -14.22
N ALA A 5 26.41 9.68 -13.19
CA ALA A 5 26.75 9.90 -11.80
C ALA A 5 27.69 8.81 -11.27
N CYS A 6 27.45 7.55 -11.64
CA CYS A 6 28.30 6.41 -11.28
C CYS A 6 29.72 6.55 -11.84
N ALA A 7 29.88 6.99 -13.09
CA ALA A 7 31.18 7.16 -13.72
C ALA A 7 32.10 8.16 -12.99
N LYS A 8 31.57 9.00 -12.12
CA LYS A 8 32.30 10.01 -11.35
C LYS A 8 32.65 9.58 -9.92
N GLN A 9 32.18 8.41 -9.47
CA GLN A 9 32.42 7.92 -8.10
C GLN A 9 33.51 6.84 -8.09
N LYS A 10 34.52 6.99 -7.22
CA LYS A 10 35.51 5.95 -6.97
C LYS A 10 34.83 4.69 -6.45
N GLY A 11 35.00 3.57 -7.15
CA GLY A 11 34.44 2.26 -6.79
C GLY A 11 33.17 1.88 -7.57
N CYS A 12 32.63 2.75 -8.41
CA CYS A 12 31.54 2.41 -9.29
C CYS A 12 32.07 1.77 -10.58
N GLU A 13 32.02 0.44 -10.65
CA GLU A 13 32.41 -0.30 -11.84
C GLU A 13 31.23 -0.47 -12.79
N LEU A 14 31.19 0.31 -13.85
CA LEU A 14 30.16 0.27 -14.91
C LEU A 14 29.79 -1.15 -15.39
N PRO A 15 30.77 -2.05 -15.63
CA PRO A 15 30.46 -3.43 -16.04
C PRO A 15 29.68 -4.22 -15.00
N LYS A 16 30.02 -4.06 -13.71
CA LYS A 16 29.30 -4.74 -12.61
C LYS A 16 27.88 -4.19 -12.44
N MET A 17 27.72 -2.88 -12.57
CA MET A 17 26.40 -2.23 -12.52
C MET A 17 25.52 -2.65 -13.69
N ARG A 18 26.10 -2.75 -14.89
CA ARG A 18 25.38 -3.23 -16.07
C ARG A 18 24.97 -4.69 -15.94
N ALA A 19 25.86 -5.55 -15.43
CA ALA A 19 25.57 -6.96 -15.18
C ALA A 19 24.47 -7.14 -14.10
N ALA A 20 24.49 -6.32 -13.07
CA ALA A 20 23.41 -6.29 -12.04
C ALA A 20 22.08 -5.84 -12.63
N TYR A 21 22.08 -4.81 -13.47
CA TYR A 21 20.90 -4.33 -14.14
C TYR A 21 20.33 -5.34 -15.14
N GLU A 22 21.18 -6.03 -15.92
CA GLU A 22 20.78 -7.11 -16.82
C GLU A 22 20.20 -8.32 -16.06
N ARG A 23 20.70 -8.61 -14.85
CA ARG A 23 20.12 -9.64 -13.96
C ARG A 23 18.73 -9.22 -13.47
N LEU A 24 18.56 -7.95 -13.08
CA LEU A 24 17.27 -7.40 -12.68
C LEU A 24 16.26 -7.42 -13.82
N LEU A 25 16.68 -7.11 -15.05
CA LEU A 25 15.81 -7.18 -16.23
C LEU A 25 15.46 -8.61 -16.63
N LYS A 26 16.39 -9.57 -16.43
CA LYS A 26 16.14 -11.01 -16.68
C LYS A 26 15.34 -11.66 -15.55
N ALA A 27 15.42 -11.15 -14.35
CA ALA A 27 14.54 -11.45 -13.23
C ALA A 27 13.26 -10.61 -13.30
N GLY A 28 12.82 -10.24 -14.52
CA GLY A 28 11.57 -9.56 -14.74
C GLY A 28 10.43 -10.19 -13.93
N PRO A 29 9.33 -9.48 -13.68
CA PRO A 29 8.27 -10.00 -12.87
C PRO A 29 7.91 -11.37 -13.42
N GLN A 30 8.20 -12.43 -12.69
CA GLN A 30 7.50 -13.67 -12.89
C GLN A 30 6.04 -13.28 -12.74
N GLU A 31 5.29 -13.40 -13.83
CA GLU A 31 3.85 -13.46 -13.78
C GLU A 31 3.50 -14.72 -12.96
N GLY A 32 3.79 -14.65 -11.68
CA GLY A 32 3.21 -15.49 -10.69
C GLY A 32 1.81 -14.95 -10.51
N ASP A 33 0.81 -15.72 -10.90
CA ASP A 33 -0.55 -15.65 -10.37
C ASP A 33 -0.50 -15.88 -8.84
N GLY A 34 0.25 -15.04 -8.15
CA GLY A 34 0.30 -14.96 -6.71
C GLY A 34 -0.98 -14.30 -6.26
N ASP A 35 -1.91 -15.12 -5.80
CA ASP A 35 -3.06 -14.71 -5.03
C ASP A 35 -2.55 -13.77 -3.91
N PRO A 36 -2.95 -12.49 -3.88
CA PRO A 36 -2.55 -11.58 -2.80
C PRO A 36 -3.09 -12.03 -1.43
N ASP A 37 -3.96 -13.04 -1.38
CA ASP A 37 -4.51 -13.66 -0.18
C ASP A 37 -3.72 -14.91 0.29
N SER A 38 -2.62 -15.27 -0.36
CA SER A 38 -1.75 -16.30 0.20
C SER A 38 -1.05 -15.72 1.43
N GLU A 39 -1.57 -16.05 2.60
CA GLU A 39 -0.94 -15.85 3.91
C GLU A 39 0.29 -16.78 4.07
N ASP A 40 1.16 -16.81 3.09
CA ASP A 40 2.51 -17.35 3.26
C ASP A 40 3.33 -16.28 3.97
N GLU A 41 3.11 -16.20 5.29
CA GLU A 41 4.01 -15.50 6.19
C GLU A 41 5.35 -16.24 6.18
N ASP A 42 6.25 -15.85 5.26
CA ASP A 42 7.64 -16.22 5.39
C ASP A 42 8.14 -15.78 6.77
N PRO A 43 8.77 -16.66 7.55
CA PRO A 43 9.29 -16.31 8.85
C PRO A 43 10.26 -15.15 8.70
N ILE A 44 9.97 -14.03 9.38
CA ILE A 44 10.80 -12.83 9.40
C ILE A 44 12.10 -13.22 10.08
N ASP A 45 13.21 -13.25 9.34
CA ASP A 45 14.54 -13.42 9.90
C ASP A 45 14.86 -12.20 10.78
N GLU A 46 14.92 -12.41 12.09
CA GLU A 46 15.22 -11.37 13.10
C GLU A 46 16.62 -10.75 12.92
N GLY A 47 17.49 -11.37 12.12
CA GLY A 47 18.85 -10.87 11.88
C GLY A 47 18.94 -9.62 11.02
N ASP A 48 17.96 -9.38 10.13
CA ASP A 48 17.94 -8.24 9.20
C ASP A 48 17.32 -6.96 9.80
N LEU A 49 16.76 -7.05 10.99
CA LEU A 49 16.07 -5.95 11.68
C LEU A 49 16.99 -4.80 12.12
N ALA A 50 18.31 -5.01 12.11
CA ALA A 50 19.25 -4.08 12.75
C ALA A 50 19.78 -2.94 11.87
N THR A 51 19.65 -2.97 10.53
CA THR A 51 20.51 -2.12 9.68
C THR A 51 19.84 -1.23 8.64
N ALA A 52 18.55 -1.27 8.43
CA ALA A 52 17.89 -0.31 7.53
C ALA A 52 17.08 0.71 8.32
N GLY A 53 17.72 1.83 8.68
CA GLY A 53 17.10 2.89 9.45
C GLY A 53 15.84 3.45 8.74
N VAL A 54 14.69 3.31 9.37
CA VAL A 54 13.67 4.37 9.30
C VAL A 54 14.42 5.64 9.73
N PRO A 55 14.34 6.73 8.97
CA PRO A 55 15.05 7.95 9.32
C PRO A 55 14.78 8.30 10.79
N GLN A 56 15.81 8.26 11.63
CA GLN A 56 15.75 8.78 12.99
C GLN A 56 15.78 10.32 12.89
N SER A 57 14.79 10.91 12.23
CA SER A 57 14.67 12.34 12.25
C SER A 57 13.72 12.71 13.39
N ALA A 58 14.32 13.00 14.54
CA ALA A 58 13.63 13.74 15.60
C ALA A 58 12.95 15.01 15.03
N ASP A 59 13.47 15.54 13.94
CA ASP A 59 12.95 16.70 13.23
C ASP A 59 11.63 16.43 12.49
N ALA A 60 11.42 15.23 11.92
CA ALA A 60 10.13 14.88 11.30
C ALA A 60 9.01 14.71 12.33
N ALA A 61 9.34 14.23 13.54
CA ALA A 61 8.35 14.07 14.61
C ALA A 61 7.84 15.44 15.13
N SER A 62 8.67 16.49 15.07
CA SER A 62 8.29 17.84 15.49
C SER A 62 7.31 18.52 14.53
N LEU A 63 7.24 18.06 13.27
CA LEU A 63 6.33 18.59 12.25
C LEU A 63 4.95 17.91 12.27
N LEU A 64 4.79 16.83 13.06
CA LEU A 64 3.55 16.10 13.17
C LEU A 64 2.65 16.69 14.25
N SER A 65 1.33 16.55 14.07
CA SER A 65 0.36 16.80 15.13
C SER A 65 0.64 15.92 16.36
N GLU A 66 0.06 16.24 17.51
CA GLU A 66 0.18 15.42 18.73
C GLU A 66 -0.20 13.96 18.49
N GLU A 67 -1.24 13.73 17.69
CA GLU A 67 -1.68 12.38 17.28
C GLU A 67 -0.63 11.69 16.40
N GLY A 68 0.00 12.43 15.49
CA GLY A 68 1.09 11.93 14.66
C GLY A 68 2.33 11.57 15.50
N GLN A 69 2.64 12.33 16.52
CA GLN A 69 3.74 12.04 17.45
C GLN A 69 3.45 10.79 18.30
N LEU A 70 2.20 10.62 18.75
CA LEU A 70 1.77 9.41 19.45
C LEU A 70 1.91 8.18 18.55
N PHE A 71 1.46 8.28 17.31
CA PHE A 71 1.59 7.21 16.31
C PHE A 71 3.06 6.85 16.07
N VAL A 72 3.94 7.82 15.87
CA VAL A 72 5.39 7.57 15.70
C VAL A 72 5.97 6.82 16.90
N ARG A 73 5.62 7.19 18.12
CA ARG A 73 6.07 6.48 19.33
C ARG A 73 5.58 5.02 19.37
N MET A 74 4.32 4.79 19.00
CA MET A 74 3.77 3.43 18.93
C MET A 74 4.50 2.58 17.90
N VAL A 75 4.77 3.15 16.72
CA VAL A 75 5.47 2.48 15.62
C VAL A 75 6.92 2.17 15.97
N GLN A 76 7.64 3.08 16.63
CA GLN A 76 9.05 2.91 16.99
C GLN A 76 9.31 1.70 17.91
N PHE A 77 8.33 1.31 18.70
CA PHE A 77 8.47 0.22 19.69
C PHE A 77 7.81 -1.10 19.24
N ASN A 78 7.24 -1.16 18.03
CA ASN A 78 6.60 -2.38 17.53
C ASN A 78 7.39 -2.96 16.34
N PRO A 79 8.14 -4.06 16.54
CA PRO A 79 8.96 -4.66 15.49
C PRO A 79 8.14 -5.10 14.26
N ALA A 80 6.92 -5.61 14.45
CA ALA A 80 6.06 -6.05 13.36
C ALA A 80 5.63 -4.88 12.46
N VAL A 81 5.29 -3.73 13.07
CA VAL A 81 4.96 -2.51 12.33
C VAL A 81 6.18 -1.99 11.57
N GLN A 82 7.36 -2.01 12.20
CA GLN A 82 8.62 -1.64 11.55
C GLN A 82 8.94 -2.51 10.34
N ALA A 83 8.79 -3.83 10.48
CA ALA A 83 8.98 -4.79 9.40
C ALA A 83 7.98 -4.53 8.24
N GLY A 84 6.70 -4.31 8.55
CA GLY A 84 5.69 -3.97 7.56
C GLY A 84 6.00 -2.69 6.80
N ILE A 85 6.37 -1.62 7.49
CA ILE A 85 6.79 -0.35 6.86
C ILE A 85 7.99 -0.58 5.93
N ARG A 86 8.99 -1.32 6.40
CA ARG A 86 10.18 -1.64 5.60
C ARG A 86 9.79 -2.38 4.34
N ARG A 87 9.01 -3.46 4.45
CA ARG A 87 8.55 -4.26 3.31
C ARG A 87 7.84 -3.39 2.26
N TRP A 88 6.95 -2.50 2.68
CA TRP A 88 6.27 -1.58 1.77
C TRP A 88 7.21 -0.57 1.10
N LEU A 89 8.25 -0.12 1.80
CA LEU A 89 9.22 0.85 1.26
C LEU A 89 10.31 0.21 0.41
N THR A 90 10.54 -1.11 0.50
CA THR A 90 11.54 -1.86 -0.26
C THR A 90 10.90 -2.79 -1.28
N ASP A 91 10.48 -3.97 -0.87
CA ASP A 91 10.03 -5.06 -1.74
C ASP A 91 8.74 -4.70 -2.48
N MET A 92 7.82 -4.02 -1.80
CA MET A 92 6.53 -3.62 -2.35
C MET A 92 6.51 -2.15 -2.82
N ARG A 93 7.66 -1.54 -3.01
CA ARG A 93 7.76 -0.11 -3.34
C ARG A 93 6.99 0.26 -4.61
N LEU A 94 7.05 -0.55 -5.65
CA LEU A 94 6.29 -0.31 -6.89
C LEU A 94 4.79 -0.36 -6.63
N SER A 95 4.31 -1.37 -5.91
CA SER A 95 2.91 -1.45 -5.50
C SER A 95 2.46 -0.26 -4.65
N LEU A 96 3.33 0.23 -3.77
CA LEU A 96 3.05 1.42 -2.98
C LEU A 96 2.89 2.66 -3.86
N MET A 97 3.77 2.84 -4.84
CA MET A 97 3.71 3.95 -5.78
C MET A 97 2.45 3.90 -6.63
N ASP A 98 2.13 2.74 -7.20
CA ASP A 98 0.91 2.53 -8.00
C ASP A 98 -0.34 2.79 -7.15
N SER A 99 -0.35 2.28 -5.91
CA SER A 99 -1.45 2.51 -4.97
C SER A 99 -1.64 3.99 -4.67
N TYR A 100 -0.55 4.72 -4.50
CA TYR A 100 -0.59 6.16 -4.23
C TYR A 100 -1.09 6.96 -5.43
N GLU A 101 -0.66 6.62 -6.63
CA GLU A 101 -1.16 7.25 -7.87
C GLU A 101 -2.66 7.00 -8.03
N ASN A 102 -3.10 5.76 -7.92
CA ASN A 102 -4.52 5.40 -7.99
C ASN A 102 -5.34 6.11 -6.90
N TYR A 103 -4.82 6.16 -5.67
CA TYR A 103 -5.46 6.89 -4.57
C TYR A 103 -5.64 8.37 -4.91
N ARG A 104 -4.64 9.03 -5.44
CA ARG A 104 -4.69 10.44 -5.83
C ARG A 104 -5.86 10.74 -6.76
N TYR A 105 -6.16 9.84 -7.70
CA TYR A 105 -7.32 10.01 -8.59
C TYR A 105 -8.66 9.91 -7.87
N MET A 106 -8.77 9.03 -6.88
CA MET A 106 -10.03 8.73 -6.19
C MET A 106 -10.19 9.49 -4.87
N GLN A 107 -9.14 10.10 -4.35
CA GLN A 107 -9.12 10.77 -3.05
C GLN A 107 -10.30 11.72 -2.84
N HIS A 108 -10.62 12.54 -3.84
CA HIS A 108 -11.71 13.51 -3.77
C HIS A 108 -13.11 12.87 -3.66
N LEU A 109 -13.26 11.62 -4.09
CA LEU A 109 -14.49 10.84 -3.97
C LEU A 109 -14.57 10.11 -2.63
N MET A 110 -13.47 9.56 -2.14
CA MET A 110 -13.41 8.63 -1.03
C MET A 110 -13.14 9.31 0.33
N SER A 111 -12.20 10.25 0.36
CA SER A 111 -11.77 10.94 1.59
C SER A 111 -12.90 11.63 2.37
N PRO A 112 -13.90 12.26 1.73
CA PRO A 112 -15.01 12.87 2.46
C PRO A 112 -15.80 11.92 3.37
N ALA A 113 -15.93 10.64 2.99
CA ALA A 113 -16.62 9.63 3.80
C ALA A 113 -15.87 9.39 5.11
N PHE A 114 -14.58 9.14 5.04
CA PHE A 114 -13.74 8.91 6.22
C PHE A 114 -13.71 10.13 7.13
N LYS A 115 -13.57 11.34 6.57
CA LYS A 115 -13.61 12.58 7.35
C LYS A 115 -14.93 12.77 8.12
N ARG A 116 -16.09 12.43 7.51
CA ARG A 116 -17.39 12.53 8.20
C ARG A 116 -17.49 11.60 9.40
N HIS A 117 -16.83 10.45 9.35
CA HIS A 117 -16.79 9.46 10.43
C HIS A 117 -15.61 9.65 11.40
N GLY A 118 -14.83 10.73 11.26
CA GLY A 118 -13.66 11.01 12.12
C GLY A 118 -12.49 10.04 11.91
N LEU A 119 -12.48 9.32 10.78
CA LEU A 119 -11.44 8.35 10.47
C LEU A 119 -10.27 9.03 9.72
N PRO A 120 -9.02 8.64 10.03
CA PRO A 120 -7.84 9.18 9.36
C PRO A 120 -7.83 8.82 7.87
N GLU A 121 -7.45 9.76 7.03
CA GLU A 121 -7.29 9.54 5.58
C GLU A 121 -6.19 8.51 5.27
N ALA A 122 -5.16 8.47 6.11
CA ALA A 122 -4.10 7.47 6.01
C ALA A 122 -4.62 6.02 6.17
N LEU A 123 -5.66 5.81 6.98
CA LEU A 123 -6.32 4.51 7.12
C LEU A 123 -6.99 4.08 5.82
N LEU A 124 -7.72 5.00 5.16
CA LEU A 124 -8.32 4.74 3.84
C LEU A 124 -7.25 4.32 2.82
N PHE A 125 -6.16 5.08 2.74
CA PHE A 125 -5.06 4.76 1.84
C PHE A 125 -4.45 3.38 2.15
N GLY A 126 -4.19 3.08 3.41
CA GLY A 126 -3.61 1.80 3.83
C GLY A 126 -4.48 0.60 3.47
N ILE A 127 -5.79 0.69 3.72
CA ILE A 127 -6.75 -0.36 3.34
C ILE A 127 -6.75 -0.54 1.82
N MET A 128 -6.94 0.54 1.08
CA MET A 128 -6.99 0.50 -0.38
C MET A 128 -5.70 -0.06 -1.00
N ALA A 129 -4.55 0.32 -0.48
CA ALA A 129 -3.26 -0.19 -0.95
C ALA A 129 -3.12 -1.70 -0.70
N LYS A 130 -3.53 -2.18 0.48
CA LYS A 130 -3.48 -3.60 0.84
C LYS A 130 -4.46 -4.43 0.02
N GLU A 131 -5.69 -3.95 -0.18
CA GLU A 131 -6.77 -4.73 -0.76
C GLU A 131 -6.73 -4.80 -2.30
N SER A 132 -6.34 -3.73 -2.97
CA SER A 132 -6.49 -3.64 -4.43
C SER A 132 -5.35 -2.92 -5.16
N ASN A 133 -4.34 -2.43 -4.46
CA ASN A 133 -3.40 -1.43 -4.98
C ASN A 133 -4.12 -0.21 -5.60
N GLY A 134 -5.32 0.11 -5.09
CA GLY A 134 -6.15 1.20 -5.60
C GLY A 134 -6.84 0.93 -6.93
N LYS A 135 -6.89 -0.32 -7.39
CA LYS A 135 -7.54 -0.67 -8.65
C LYS A 135 -9.06 -0.73 -8.47
N VAL A 136 -9.78 0.14 -9.17
CA VAL A 136 -11.26 0.19 -9.12
C VAL A 136 -11.91 -1.12 -9.57
N HIS A 137 -11.31 -1.79 -10.54
CA HIS A 137 -11.83 -3.02 -11.13
C HIS A 137 -11.20 -4.29 -10.53
N ALA A 138 -10.54 -4.18 -9.38
CA ALA A 138 -9.99 -5.34 -8.71
C ALA A 138 -11.10 -6.34 -8.34
N GLY A 139 -10.81 -7.63 -8.51
CA GLY A 139 -11.71 -8.71 -8.13
C GLY A 139 -10.91 -9.93 -7.69
N SER A 140 -11.29 -10.53 -6.56
CA SER A 140 -10.70 -11.74 -6.04
C SER A 140 -11.46 -12.99 -6.49
N ARG A 141 -10.81 -14.16 -6.44
CA ARG A 141 -11.47 -15.45 -6.70
C ARG A 141 -12.60 -15.75 -5.72
N ALA A 142 -12.51 -15.22 -4.49
CA ALA A 142 -13.54 -15.36 -3.48
C ALA A 142 -14.75 -14.45 -3.69
N GLY A 143 -14.71 -13.53 -4.68
CA GLY A 143 -15.80 -12.63 -5.02
C GLY A 143 -15.77 -11.27 -4.31
N ALA A 144 -14.65 -10.93 -3.66
CA ALA A 144 -14.41 -9.56 -3.22
C ALA A 144 -14.14 -8.69 -4.44
N VAL A 145 -14.68 -7.48 -4.49
CA VAL A 145 -14.50 -6.59 -5.65
C VAL A 145 -14.37 -5.13 -5.25
N GLY A 146 -13.82 -4.34 -6.19
CA GLY A 146 -13.69 -2.90 -6.09
C GLY A 146 -12.45 -2.43 -5.33
N PRO A 147 -12.29 -1.11 -5.15
CA PRO A 147 -11.08 -0.53 -4.56
C PRO A 147 -10.85 -0.93 -3.10
N LEU A 148 -11.89 -1.31 -2.37
CA LEU A 148 -11.85 -1.73 -0.96
C LEU A 148 -12.27 -3.20 -0.77
N GLN A 149 -12.33 -3.98 -1.84
CA GLN A 149 -12.52 -5.43 -1.85
C GLN A 149 -13.69 -5.92 -0.99
N PHE A 150 -14.86 -5.31 -1.15
CA PHE A 150 -16.06 -5.76 -0.44
C PHE A 150 -16.56 -7.12 -0.94
N MET A 151 -16.70 -8.06 -0.01
CA MET A 151 -17.42 -9.31 -0.26
C MET A 151 -18.92 -9.04 -0.50
N PRO A 152 -19.62 -9.86 -1.32
CA PRO A 152 -21.02 -9.65 -1.63
C PRO A 152 -21.94 -9.55 -0.39
N ALA A 153 -21.72 -10.39 0.61
CA ALA A 153 -22.51 -10.39 1.83
C ALA A 153 -22.30 -9.12 2.66
N THR A 154 -21.04 -8.74 2.86
CA THR A 154 -20.66 -7.51 3.58
C THR A 154 -21.14 -6.29 2.81
N GLY A 155 -20.92 -6.25 1.48
CA GLY A 155 -21.39 -5.15 0.65
C GLY A 155 -22.89 -4.91 0.82
N ARG A 156 -23.71 -5.95 0.70
CA ARG A 156 -25.18 -5.83 0.89
C ARG A 156 -25.58 -5.28 2.28
N ARG A 157 -24.85 -5.66 3.32
CA ARG A 157 -25.10 -5.16 4.67
C ARG A 157 -24.95 -3.65 4.78
N PHE A 158 -24.04 -3.06 3.99
CA PHE A 158 -23.77 -1.63 3.95
C PHE A 158 -24.33 -0.94 2.70
N GLY A 159 -25.33 -1.55 2.05
CA GLY A 159 -26.04 -0.96 0.92
C GLY A 159 -25.32 -1.01 -0.42
N LEU A 160 -24.25 -1.81 -0.53
CA LEU A 160 -23.53 -2.04 -1.78
C LEU A 160 -24.05 -3.26 -2.53
N GLY A 161 -24.00 -3.22 -3.85
CA GLY A 161 -24.39 -4.32 -4.73
C GLY A 161 -24.96 -3.80 -6.04
N ASN A 162 -25.74 -4.63 -6.72
CA ASN A 162 -26.40 -4.21 -7.97
C ASN A 162 -27.44 -3.12 -7.70
N ASP A 163 -27.30 -1.98 -8.36
CA ASP A 163 -28.17 -0.80 -8.22
C ASP A 163 -29.46 -0.86 -9.04
N GLY A 164 -29.73 -2.00 -9.68
CA GLY A 164 -30.87 -2.19 -10.58
C GLY A 164 -30.61 -1.81 -12.05
N THR A 165 -29.48 -1.15 -12.33
CA THR A 165 -29.04 -0.83 -13.70
C THR A 165 -28.11 -1.89 -14.28
N GLY A 166 -27.68 -2.85 -13.46
CA GLY A 166 -26.67 -3.84 -13.77
C GLY A 166 -25.27 -3.46 -13.27
N PHE A 167 -25.11 -2.27 -12.70
CA PHE A 167 -23.85 -1.84 -12.10
C PHE A 167 -23.76 -2.30 -10.63
N ASP A 168 -22.62 -2.86 -10.26
CA ASP A 168 -22.32 -3.23 -8.88
C ASP A 168 -21.58 -2.08 -8.18
N THR A 169 -22.27 -1.47 -7.21
CA THR A 169 -21.75 -0.28 -6.50
C THR A 169 -20.55 -0.55 -5.59
N ARG A 170 -20.14 -1.80 -5.42
CA ARG A 170 -18.87 -2.13 -4.79
C ARG A 170 -17.66 -1.63 -5.60
N TYR A 171 -17.82 -1.45 -6.91
CA TYR A 171 -16.84 -0.82 -7.78
C TYR A 171 -16.84 0.70 -7.73
N ASP A 172 -17.87 1.32 -7.16
CA ASP A 172 -17.94 2.78 -7.01
C ASP A 172 -17.06 3.23 -5.84
N PRO A 173 -16.02 4.07 -6.09
CA PRO A 173 -15.11 4.52 -5.04
C PRO A 173 -15.82 5.28 -3.91
N ARG A 174 -16.82 6.10 -4.24
CA ARG A 174 -17.58 6.88 -3.25
C ARG A 174 -18.44 5.98 -2.39
N ALA A 175 -19.25 5.11 -3.02
CA ALA A 175 -20.13 4.21 -2.31
C ALA A 175 -19.34 3.23 -1.43
N SER A 176 -18.24 2.66 -1.96
CA SER A 176 -17.41 1.74 -1.19
C SER A 176 -16.70 2.43 -0.02
N ALA A 177 -16.26 3.70 -0.18
CA ALA A 177 -15.68 4.46 0.94
C ALA A 177 -16.72 4.80 2.02
N ASP A 178 -17.95 5.15 1.64
CA ASP A 178 -19.03 5.37 2.61
C ASP A 178 -19.36 4.10 3.40
N ALA A 179 -19.44 2.97 2.72
CA ALA A 179 -19.66 1.66 3.35
C ALA A 179 -18.48 1.27 4.28
N ALA A 180 -17.25 1.48 3.86
CA ALA A 180 -16.09 1.20 4.68
C ALA A 180 -16.01 2.07 5.93
N ALA A 181 -16.31 3.36 5.80
CA ALA A 181 -16.33 4.27 6.94
C ALA A 181 -17.43 3.94 7.96
N GLN A 182 -18.52 3.31 7.54
CA GLN A 182 -19.59 2.82 8.43
C GLN A 182 -19.21 1.48 9.10
N TYR A 183 -18.40 0.68 8.40
CA TYR A 183 -17.94 -0.63 8.90
C TYR A 183 -16.90 -0.49 10.00
N LEU A 184 -16.02 0.53 9.93
CA LEU A 184 -14.91 0.79 10.85
C LEU A 184 -15.35 1.59 12.08
#